data_193fb413529ba4cb1837aa76adc09f06
#
_entry.id   193fb413529ba4cb1837aa76adc09f06
#
_cell.length_a   1.000
_cell.length_b   1.000
_cell.length_c   1.000
_cell.angle_alpha   90.00
_cell.angle_beta   90.00
_cell.angle_gamma   90.00
#
_symmetry.space_group_name_H-M   'P 1'
#
loop_
_entity.id
_entity.type
_entity.pdbx_description
1 polymer ?
#
loop_
_entity_poly.entity_id
_entity_poly.type
_entity_poly.pdbx_seq_one_letter_code
_entity_poly.pdbx_strand_id
1 'polypeptide(L)'
;MNNKIALRPSYWASVSGGKDSLYMLNYIIHNLDRYPLDGVVHFELEIDYPFIHDVIDYMETECKRFGFRFVRIKPRKTWIDLYYSRSDKTGKMRGFPTRKVRWCNSAYKMDAQRQLSEWMRSLGYYVIHYIGYCADEEHRFNKRLSAQNIERYPLVENGITEDVIWEWAKSQSIFNHYYETNKRCGCMYCPMSSYLNFAYLYKYYPNNFQFMIEKMRETERFRENDLGRPFSVISSNPKYNADYLEKIIKTKWLQKLNEKEKAVQL
;
A
#
# COMPACT_ATOMS: atom_id res chain seq x y z
N MET A 1 -1.68 -7.74 -43.05
CA MET A 1 -2.88 -7.56 -42.22
C MET A 1 -2.51 -7.95 -40.80
N ASN A 2 -2.38 -6.98 -39.91
CA ASN A 2 -2.12 -7.28 -38.50
C ASN A 2 -3.40 -7.82 -37.85
N ASN A 3 -3.51 -9.12 -37.73
CA ASN A 3 -4.53 -9.72 -36.87
C ASN A 3 -4.26 -9.32 -35.44
N LYS A 4 -4.87 -8.22 -34.98
CA LYS A 4 -4.92 -7.90 -33.55
C LYS A 4 -5.74 -9.00 -32.89
N ILE A 5 -5.07 -9.94 -32.22
CA ILE A 5 -5.73 -10.93 -31.37
C ILE A 5 -6.54 -10.16 -30.34
N ALA A 6 -7.86 -10.34 -30.36
CA ALA A 6 -8.74 -9.72 -29.36
C ALA A 6 -8.44 -10.36 -27.99
N LEU A 7 -7.94 -9.54 -27.04
CA LEU A 7 -7.67 -10.01 -25.69
C LEU A 7 -9.00 -10.29 -24.96
N ARG A 8 -9.03 -11.34 -24.15
CA ARG A 8 -10.18 -11.70 -23.29
C ARG A 8 -10.01 -11.11 -21.89
N PRO A 9 -11.08 -10.79 -21.17
CA PRO A 9 -10.97 -10.34 -19.78
C PRO A 9 -10.47 -11.46 -18.88
N SER A 10 -9.67 -11.09 -17.87
CA SER A 10 -9.33 -11.95 -16.74
C SER A 10 -9.45 -11.13 -15.44
N TYR A 11 -10.14 -11.67 -14.46
CA TYR A 11 -10.60 -10.98 -13.25
C TYR A 11 -9.73 -11.35 -12.06
N TRP A 12 -9.10 -10.33 -11.45
CA TRP A 12 -8.12 -10.51 -10.38
C TRP A 12 -8.43 -9.65 -9.16
N ALA A 13 -8.57 -10.27 -7.99
CA ALA A 13 -8.63 -9.53 -6.74
C ALA A 13 -7.23 -9.09 -6.32
N SER A 14 -7.00 -7.77 -6.27
CA SER A 14 -5.74 -7.19 -5.82
C SER A 14 -5.80 -6.95 -4.31
N VAL A 15 -5.09 -7.79 -3.54
CA VAL A 15 -5.11 -7.75 -2.08
C VAL A 15 -3.83 -7.14 -1.51
N SER A 16 -3.98 -6.25 -0.52
CA SER A 16 -2.87 -5.56 0.12
C SER A 16 -2.58 -6.05 1.55
N GLY A 17 -3.34 -7.04 2.06
CA GLY A 17 -3.29 -7.46 3.45
C GLY A 17 -3.96 -6.48 4.43
N GLY A 18 -4.54 -5.37 3.95
CA GLY A 18 -5.38 -4.49 4.77
C GLY A 18 -6.80 -5.05 4.95
N LYS A 19 -7.48 -4.61 6.02
CA LYS A 19 -8.85 -5.06 6.36
C LYS A 19 -9.85 -4.93 5.20
N ASP A 20 -9.74 -3.85 4.41
CA ASP A 20 -10.66 -3.58 3.30
C ASP A 20 -10.46 -4.59 2.16
N SER A 21 -9.21 -4.94 1.84
CA SER A 21 -8.91 -5.94 0.83
C SER A 21 -9.24 -7.38 1.29
N LEU A 22 -9.13 -7.65 2.59
CA LEU A 22 -9.55 -8.92 3.17
C LEU A 22 -11.07 -9.09 3.07
N TYR A 23 -11.83 -8.05 3.47
CA TYR A 23 -13.28 -8.04 3.35
C TYR A 23 -13.73 -8.17 1.88
N MET A 24 -13.11 -7.39 0.98
CA MET A 24 -13.42 -7.46 -0.46
C MET A 24 -13.23 -8.88 -1.00
N LEU A 25 -12.13 -9.55 -0.67
CA LEU A 25 -11.88 -10.92 -1.12
C LEU A 25 -12.96 -11.87 -0.59
N ASN A 26 -13.27 -11.80 0.71
CA ASN A 26 -14.34 -12.58 1.31
C ASN A 26 -15.69 -12.31 0.61
N TYR A 27 -16.01 -11.06 0.34
CA TYR A 27 -17.23 -10.67 -0.35
C TYR A 27 -17.30 -11.24 -1.77
N ILE A 28 -16.21 -11.16 -2.55
CA ILE A 28 -16.15 -11.71 -3.91
C ILE A 28 -16.36 -13.22 -3.90
N ILE A 29 -15.69 -13.95 -3.02
CA ILE A 29 -15.78 -15.42 -2.94
C ILE A 29 -17.22 -15.88 -2.70
N HIS A 30 -18.02 -15.11 -1.96
CA HIS A 30 -19.42 -15.42 -1.70
C HIS A 30 -20.41 -14.84 -2.75
N ASN A 31 -19.91 -14.13 -3.79
CA ASN A 31 -20.72 -13.49 -4.81
C ASN A 31 -20.12 -13.69 -6.23
N LEU A 32 -19.67 -14.90 -6.54
CA LEU A 32 -18.95 -15.22 -7.79
C LEU A 32 -19.79 -15.01 -9.06
N ASP A 33 -21.12 -15.18 -8.98
CA ASP A 33 -22.02 -14.93 -10.11
C ASP A 33 -21.96 -13.46 -10.57
N ARG A 34 -21.76 -12.54 -9.64
CA ARG A 34 -21.65 -11.11 -9.92
C ARG A 34 -20.20 -10.66 -10.13
N TYR A 35 -19.27 -11.31 -9.46
CA TYR A 35 -17.83 -11.01 -9.44
C TYR A 35 -17.02 -12.26 -9.83
N PRO A 36 -16.96 -12.62 -11.14
CA PRO A 36 -16.12 -13.73 -11.56
C PRO A 36 -14.67 -13.50 -11.13
N LEU A 37 -14.00 -14.56 -10.69
CA LEU A 37 -12.65 -14.49 -10.12
C LEU A 37 -11.75 -15.57 -10.73
N ASP A 38 -10.73 -15.15 -11.50
CA ASP A 38 -9.73 -16.05 -12.09
C ASP A 38 -8.50 -16.23 -11.20
N GLY A 39 -8.27 -15.26 -10.31
CA GLY A 39 -7.17 -15.33 -9.37
C GLY A 39 -7.10 -14.15 -8.41
N VAL A 40 -6.25 -14.31 -7.41
CA VAL A 40 -5.94 -13.30 -6.41
C VAL A 40 -4.47 -12.94 -6.52
N VAL A 41 -4.14 -11.66 -6.45
CA VAL A 41 -2.76 -11.17 -6.51
C VAL A 41 -2.43 -10.30 -5.32
N HIS A 42 -1.28 -10.57 -4.72
CA HIS A 42 -0.62 -9.69 -3.77
C HIS A 42 0.65 -9.12 -4.40
N PHE A 43 0.79 -7.78 -4.37
CA PHE A 43 2.04 -7.10 -4.76
C PHE A 43 2.90 -6.96 -3.52
N GLU A 44 3.83 -7.91 -3.33
CA GLU A 44 4.65 -8.04 -2.13
C GLU A 44 5.76 -6.98 -2.12
N LEU A 45 5.68 -6.07 -1.14
CA LEU A 45 6.61 -4.96 -0.98
C LEU A 45 7.49 -5.17 0.25
N GLU A 46 8.81 -5.00 0.13
CA GLU A 46 9.77 -5.11 1.24
C GLU A 46 9.50 -4.15 2.39
N ILE A 47 8.72 -3.11 2.12
CA ILE A 47 8.39 -2.04 3.06
C ILE A 47 7.02 -2.20 3.70
N ASP A 48 6.37 -3.34 3.52
CA ASP A 48 5.13 -3.66 4.22
C ASP A 48 5.42 -4.03 5.69
N TYR A 49 4.46 -3.80 6.57
CA TYR A 49 4.58 -4.24 7.95
C TYR A 49 4.62 -5.77 8.03
N PRO A 50 5.42 -6.38 8.92
CA PRO A 50 5.51 -7.84 9.05
C PRO A 50 4.16 -8.54 9.24
N PHE A 51 3.24 -7.97 10.01
CA PHE A 51 1.91 -8.55 10.20
C PHE A 51 1.07 -8.62 8.91
N ILE A 52 1.41 -7.87 7.87
CA ILE A 52 0.76 -7.99 6.57
C ILE A 52 1.05 -9.35 5.94
N HIS A 53 2.25 -9.90 6.15
CA HIS A 53 2.59 -11.24 5.65
C HIS A 53 1.69 -12.31 6.26
N ASP A 54 1.39 -12.23 7.57
CA ASP A 54 0.49 -13.17 8.25
C ASP A 54 -0.93 -13.11 7.64
N VAL A 55 -1.43 -11.91 7.37
CA VAL A 55 -2.74 -11.72 6.71
C VAL A 55 -2.72 -12.27 5.28
N ILE A 56 -1.65 -12.07 4.54
CA ILE A 56 -1.49 -12.57 3.17
C ILE A 56 -1.39 -14.10 3.16
N ASP A 57 -0.68 -14.71 4.11
CA ASP A 57 -0.59 -16.16 4.27
C ASP A 57 -1.97 -16.78 4.58
N TYR A 58 -2.75 -16.11 5.43
CA TYR A 58 -4.13 -16.48 5.69
C TYR A 58 -5.00 -16.38 4.42
N MET A 59 -4.94 -15.25 3.69
CA MET A 59 -5.68 -15.08 2.43
C MET A 59 -5.31 -16.14 1.39
N GLU A 60 -4.02 -16.46 1.25
CA GLU A 60 -3.56 -17.50 0.33
C GLU A 60 -4.10 -18.87 0.72
N THR A 61 -4.13 -19.17 2.01
CA THR A 61 -4.68 -20.44 2.53
C THR A 61 -6.17 -20.55 2.23
N GLU A 62 -6.94 -19.49 2.47
CA GLU A 62 -8.36 -19.45 2.14
C GLU A 62 -8.59 -19.57 0.63
N CYS A 63 -7.82 -18.88 -0.19
CA CYS A 63 -7.91 -19.01 -1.65
C CYS A 63 -7.69 -20.47 -2.11
N LYS A 64 -6.69 -21.14 -1.58
CA LYS A 64 -6.43 -22.56 -1.87
C LYS A 64 -7.60 -23.47 -1.45
N ARG A 65 -8.21 -23.20 -0.29
CA ARG A 65 -9.38 -23.92 0.21
C ARG A 65 -10.58 -23.80 -0.73
N PHE A 66 -10.77 -22.62 -1.34
CA PHE A 66 -11.85 -22.40 -2.31
C PHE A 66 -11.44 -22.70 -3.77
N GLY A 67 -10.24 -23.21 -4.02
CA GLY A 67 -9.77 -23.57 -5.36
C GLY A 67 -9.30 -22.39 -6.22
N PHE A 68 -9.08 -21.22 -5.64
CA PHE A 68 -8.59 -20.04 -6.37
C PHE A 68 -7.06 -20.00 -6.44
N ARG A 69 -6.55 -19.53 -7.58
CA ARG A 69 -5.14 -19.22 -7.75
C ARG A 69 -4.78 -18.00 -6.91
N PHE A 70 -3.69 -18.09 -6.13
CA PHE A 70 -3.09 -16.97 -5.44
C PHE A 70 -1.67 -16.74 -5.96
N VAL A 71 -1.31 -15.49 -6.27
CA VAL A 71 0.00 -15.14 -6.84
C VAL A 71 0.60 -13.98 -6.05
N ARG A 72 1.88 -14.11 -5.69
CA ARG A 72 2.67 -13.01 -5.10
C ARG A 72 3.65 -12.51 -6.13
N ILE A 73 3.65 -11.21 -6.37
CA ILE A 73 4.53 -10.56 -7.34
C ILE A 73 5.35 -9.48 -6.63
N LYS A 74 6.68 -9.62 -6.71
CA LYS A 74 7.63 -8.62 -6.22
C LYS A 74 7.99 -7.63 -7.32
N PRO A 75 8.23 -6.34 -7.01
CA PRO A 75 8.84 -5.42 -7.96
C PRO A 75 10.20 -5.94 -8.45
N ARG A 76 10.56 -5.63 -9.69
CA ARG A 76 11.86 -6.06 -10.29
C ARG A 76 13.06 -5.42 -9.61
N LYS A 77 12.89 -4.26 -9.01
CA LYS A 77 13.91 -3.55 -8.23
C LYS A 77 13.48 -3.43 -6.79
N THR A 78 14.43 -3.52 -5.88
CA THR A 78 14.19 -3.29 -4.46
C THR A 78 13.85 -1.82 -4.17
N TRP A 79 13.26 -1.54 -3.02
CA TRP A 79 13.00 -0.16 -2.61
C TRP A 79 14.31 0.63 -2.49
N ILE A 80 15.37 0.00 -1.98
CA ILE A 80 16.67 0.63 -1.80
C ILE A 80 17.39 0.90 -3.14
N ASP A 81 17.26 0.00 -4.13
CA ASP A 81 17.79 0.23 -5.47
C ASP A 81 17.13 1.45 -6.11
N LEU A 82 15.82 1.57 -5.97
CA LEU A 82 15.10 2.74 -6.46
C LEU A 82 15.46 4.01 -5.69
N TYR A 83 15.64 3.92 -4.37
CA TYR A 83 16.08 5.04 -3.55
C TYR A 83 17.38 5.67 -4.07
N TYR A 84 18.38 4.84 -4.39
CA TYR A 84 19.68 5.29 -4.93
C TYR A 84 19.69 5.51 -6.45
N SER A 85 18.62 5.15 -7.16
CA SER A 85 18.54 5.35 -8.60
C SER A 85 18.30 6.80 -8.97
N ARG A 86 18.66 7.16 -10.20
CA ARG A 86 18.35 8.48 -10.77
C ARG A 86 16.96 8.49 -11.40
N SER A 87 16.29 9.61 -11.32
CA SER A 87 15.02 9.85 -11.99
C SER A 87 15.26 10.08 -13.50
N ASP A 88 14.58 9.31 -14.34
CA ASP A 88 14.67 9.43 -15.79
C ASP A 88 14.26 10.84 -16.29
N LYS A 89 13.36 11.51 -15.56
CA LYS A 89 12.86 12.85 -15.89
C LYS A 89 13.83 13.97 -15.53
N THR A 90 14.60 13.82 -14.45
CA THR A 90 15.39 14.95 -13.88
C THR A 90 16.87 14.63 -13.79
N GLY A 91 17.31 13.39 -14.04
CA GLY A 91 18.67 12.92 -13.83
C GLY A 91 19.15 12.93 -12.38
N LYS A 92 18.32 13.43 -11.43
CA LYS A 92 18.68 13.53 -10.01
C LYS A 92 18.38 12.24 -9.27
N MET A 93 19.14 11.96 -8.21
CA MET A 93 18.89 10.84 -7.30
C MET A 93 17.48 10.93 -6.72
N ARG A 94 16.75 9.81 -6.65
CA ARG A 94 15.36 9.81 -6.15
C ARG A 94 15.28 10.16 -4.68
N GLY A 95 16.08 9.50 -3.84
CA GLY A 95 16.04 9.67 -2.40
C GLY A 95 14.74 9.18 -1.78
N PHE A 96 14.46 9.57 -0.55
CA PHE A 96 13.24 9.21 0.15
C PHE A 96 11.99 9.79 -0.55
N PRO A 97 10.91 9.01 -0.72
CA PRO A 97 9.70 9.52 -1.37
C PRO A 97 9.05 10.61 -0.51
N THR A 98 8.49 11.61 -1.19
CA THR A 98 7.78 12.71 -0.54
C THR A 98 6.29 12.68 -0.92
N ARG A 99 5.46 13.50 -0.26
CA ARG A 99 4.04 13.66 -0.65
C ARG A 99 3.86 14.10 -2.10
N LYS A 100 4.81 14.88 -2.64
CA LYS A 100 4.77 15.38 -4.02
C LYS A 100 5.42 14.41 -5.02
N VAL A 101 6.47 13.71 -4.61
CA VAL A 101 7.24 12.80 -5.49
C VAL A 101 7.15 11.38 -4.94
N ARG A 102 6.12 10.66 -5.35
CA ARG A 102 5.79 9.31 -4.89
C ARG A 102 6.26 8.24 -5.87
N TRP A 103 7.55 8.20 -6.14
CA TRP A 103 8.14 7.15 -6.98
C TRP A 103 7.92 5.75 -6.39
N CYS A 104 7.76 5.63 -5.06
CA CYS A 104 7.36 4.40 -4.38
C CYS A 104 6.01 3.85 -4.88
N ASN A 105 5.13 4.70 -5.40
CA ASN A 105 3.93 4.24 -6.10
C ASN A 105 4.21 3.99 -7.59
N SER A 106 4.71 4.98 -8.32
CA SER A 106 4.79 4.93 -9.79
C SER A 106 5.87 4.01 -10.34
N ALA A 107 7.02 3.87 -9.66
CA ALA A 107 8.15 3.06 -10.12
C ALA A 107 8.33 1.75 -9.34
N TYR A 108 7.82 1.66 -8.10
CA TYR A 108 7.97 0.48 -7.26
C TYR A 108 6.67 -0.36 -7.25
N LYS A 109 5.60 0.14 -6.65
CA LYS A 109 4.34 -0.62 -6.56
C LYS A 109 3.73 -0.92 -7.94
N MET A 110 3.68 0.07 -8.82
CA MET A 110 3.13 -0.11 -10.17
C MET A 110 3.99 -1.01 -11.07
N ASP A 111 5.26 -1.26 -10.73
CA ASP A 111 6.06 -2.23 -11.47
C ASP A 111 5.54 -3.66 -11.28
N ALA A 112 5.23 -4.06 -10.05
CA ALA A 112 4.63 -5.37 -9.77
C ALA A 112 3.27 -5.53 -10.47
N GLN A 113 2.44 -4.48 -10.49
CA GLN A 113 1.16 -4.51 -11.21
C GLN A 113 1.35 -4.66 -12.72
N ARG A 114 2.35 -3.98 -13.31
CA ARG A 114 2.67 -4.15 -14.73
C ARG A 114 3.10 -5.58 -15.08
N GLN A 115 3.86 -6.24 -14.21
CA GLN A 115 4.28 -7.63 -14.40
C GLN A 115 3.07 -8.56 -14.54
N LEU A 116 2.02 -8.39 -13.71
CA LEU A 116 0.78 -9.16 -13.88
C LEU A 116 0.14 -8.88 -15.23
N SER A 117 0.03 -7.62 -15.63
CA SER A 117 -0.58 -7.23 -16.90
C SER A 117 0.21 -7.74 -18.11
N GLU A 118 1.54 -7.70 -18.03
CA GLU A 118 2.44 -8.24 -19.08
C GLU A 118 2.31 -9.76 -19.19
N TRP A 119 2.30 -10.47 -18.06
CA TRP A 119 2.11 -11.92 -18.01
C TRP A 119 0.76 -12.33 -18.60
N MET A 120 -0.34 -11.72 -18.13
CA MET A 120 -1.67 -12.04 -18.64
C MET A 120 -1.83 -11.72 -20.13
N ARG A 121 -1.22 -10.62 -20.60
CA ARG A 121 -1.24 -10.26 -22.02
C ARG A 121 -0.51 -11.28 -22.88
N SER A 122 0.59 -11.85 -22.42
CA SER A 122 1.31 -12.93 -23.13
C SER A 122 0.47 -14.19 -23.29
N LEU A 123 -0.53 -14.37 -22.42
CA LEU A 123 -1.51 -15.48 -22.48
C LEU A 123 -2.80 -15.12 -23.26
N GLY A 124 -2.89 -13.92 -23.83
CA GLY A 124 -4.05 -13.45 -24.58
C GLY A 124 -5.16 -12.84 -23.73
N TYR A 125 -4.84 -12.33 -22.55
CA TYR A 125 -5.79 -11.71 -21.63
C TYR A 125 -5.44 -10.25 -21.31
N TYR A 126 -6.47 -9.46 -20.97
CA TYR A 126 -6.30 -8.20 -20.23
C TYR A 126 -6.86 -8.34 -18.82
N VAL A 127 -6.25 -7.63 -17.87
CA VAL A 127 -6.60 -7.77 -16.44
C VAL A 127 -7.69 -6.76 -16.07
N ILE A 128 -8.71 -7.24 -15.36
CA ILE A 128 -9.67 -6.44 -14.62
C ILE A 128 -9.34 -6.62 -13.14
N HIS A 129 -8.95 -5.54 -12.48
CA HIS A 129 -8.59 -5.55 -11.06
C HIS A 129 -9.80 -5.24 -10.16
N TYR A 130 -10.09 -6.10 -9.21
CA TYR A 130 -10.95 -5.77 -8.09
C TYR A 130 -10.11 -5.09 -7.00
N ILE A 131 -10.53 -3.89 -6.59
CA ILE A 131 -9.84 -3.04 -5.61
C ILE A 131 -10.77 -2.77 -4.42
N GLY A 132 -10.25 -2.97 -3.20
CA GLY A 132 -10.99 -2.83 -1.96
C GLY A 132 -11.09 -1.38 -1.48
N TYR A 133 -11.74 -0.50 -2.25
CA TYR A 133 -12.15 0.81 -1.76
C TYR A 133 -13.56 0.75 -1.20
N CYS A 134 -13.79 1.40 -0.06
CA CYS A 134 -15.10 1.50 0.60
C CYS A 134 -15.99 2.54 -0.07
N ALA A 135 -17.29 2.45 0.12
CA ALA A 135 -18.27 3.37 -0.49
C ALA A 135 -18.09 4.82 -0.05
N ASP A 136 -17.66 5.05 1.19
CA ASP A 136 -17.36 6.37 1.76
C ASP A 136 -16.00 6.95 1.35
N GLU A 137 -15.24 6.26 0.48
CA GLU A 137 -13.95 6.71 -0.04
C GLU A 137 -14.02 7.21 -1.51
N GLU A 138 -15.15 7.69 -2.00
CA GLU A 138 -15.35 8.12 -3.39
C GLU A 138 -14.27 9.07 -3.93
N HIS A 139 -13.70 9.93 -3.07
CA HIS A 139 -12.63 10.86 -3.45
C HIS A 139 -11.33 10.15 -3.90
N ARG A 140 -11.18 8.84 -3.63
CA ARG A 140 -10.01 8.02 -3.98
C ARG A 140 -10.14 7.38 -5.36
N PHE A 141 -11.34 7.31 -5.90
CA PHE A 141 -11.55 6.69 -7.20
C PHE A 141 -10.92 7.54 -8.29
N ASN A 142 -9.94 6.98 -8.94
CA ASN A 142 -9.45 7.57 -10.16
C ASN A 142 -10.46 7.29 -11.27
N LYS A 143 -11.21 8.30 -11.67
CA LYS A 143 -12.09 8.27 -12.85
C LYS A 143 -11.31 8.09 -14.17
N ARG A 144 -10.00 7.91 -14.11
CA ARG A 144 -9.14 7.66 -15.26
C ARG A 144 -9.01 6.16 -15.48
N LEU A 145 -9.96 5.62 -16.21
CA LEU A 145 -9.80 4.33 -16.87
C LEU A 145 -8.59 4.46 -17.82
N SER A 146 -7.45 3.92 -17.46
CA SER A 146 -6.40 3.72 -18.46
C SER A 146 -6.80 2.51 -19.31
N ALA A 147 -6.58 2.57 -20.62
CA ALA A 147 -6.87 1.46 -21.54
C ALA A 147 -6.07 0.17 -21.21
N GLN A 148 -5.22 0.20 -20.19
CA GLN A 148 -4.36 -0.91 -19.78
C GLN A 148 -4.74 -1.55 -18.45
N ASN A 149 -5.47 -0.83 -17.57
CA ASN A 149 -5.88 -1.32 -16.25
C ASN A 149 -7.35 -0.93 -16.03
N ILE A 150 -8.23 -1.90 -16.15
CA ILE A 150 -9.64 -1.73 -15.80
C ILE A 150 -9.77 -2.09 -14.33
N GLU A 151 -10.30 -1.17 -13.54
CA GLU A 151 -10.55 -1.37 -12.12
C GLU A 151 -12.06 -1.48 -11.86
N ARG A 152 -12.44 -2.39 -10.99
CA ARG A 152 -13.78 -2.49 -10.43
C ARG A 152 -13.71 -2.41 -8.92
N TYR A 153 -14.74 -1.90 -8.31
CA TYR A 153 -14.79 -1.59 -6.88
C TYR A 153 -15.99 -2.28 -6.21
N PRO A 154 -15.90 -3.60 -5.93
CA PRO A 154 -17.03 -4.39 -5.42
C PRO A 154 -17.70 -3.80 -4.18
N LEU A 155 -16.91 -3.23 -3.26
CA LEU A 155 -17.45 -2.65 -2.03
C LEU A 155 -18.23 -1.37 -2.31
N VAL A 156 -17.75 -0.53 -3.21
CA VAL A 156 -18.45 0.69 -3.66
C VAL A 156 -19.72 0.34 -4.41
N GLU A 157 -19.62 -0.60 -5.35
CA GLU A 157 -20.75 -1.07 -6.18
C GLU A 157 -21.92 -1.62 -5.32
N ASN A 158 -21.64 -1.95 -4.04
CA ASN A 158 -22.63 -2.50 -3.11
C ASN A 158 -22.86 -1.60 -1.87
N GLY A 159 -22.37 -0.36 -1.88
CA GLY A 159 -22.58 0.59 -0.80
C GLY A 159 -21.94 0.19 0.54
N ILE A 160 -20.89 -0.66 0.52
CA ILE A 160 -20.22 -1.15 1.73
C ILE A 160 -19.24 -0.09 2.24
N THR A 161 -19.51 0.42 3.44
CA THR A 161 -18.74 1.48 4.09
C THR A 161 -17.60 0.95 4.96
N GLU A 162 -16.69 1.84 5.38
CA GLU A 162 -15.59 1.49 6.29
C GLU A 162 -16.10 0.94 7.63
N ASP A 163 -17.22 1.45 8.14
CA ASP A 163 -17.79 0.99 9.42
C ASP A 163 -18.26 -0.47 9.34
N VAL A 164 -18.91 -0.88 8.26
CA VAL A 164 -19.32 -2.28 8.03
C VAL A 164 -18.09 -3.20 8.03
N ILE A 165 -17.04 -2.79 7.32
CA ILE A 165 -15.79 -3.56 7.25
C ILE A 165 -15.11 -3.63 8.61
N TRP A 166 -15.15 -2.54 9.36
CA TRP A 166 -14.56 -2.47 10.70
C TRP A 166 -15.21 -3.46 11.68
N GLU A 167 -16.53 -3.46 11.73
CA GLU A 167 -17.25 -4.40 12.60
C GLU A 167 -17.00 -5.87 12.21
N TRP A 168 -17.01 -6.17 10.92
CA TRP A 168 -16.65 -7.50 10.44
C TRP A 168 -15.20 -7.86 10.78
N ALA A 169 -14.26 -6.95 10.55
CA ALA A 169 -12.84 -7.20 10.77
C ALA A 169 -12.52 -7.54 12.23
N LYS A 170 -13.18 -6.88 13.19
CA LYS A 170 -13.03 -7.19 14.63
C LYS A 170 -13.40 -8.62 14.97
N SER A 171 -14.34 -9.23 14.25
CA SER A 171 -14.76 -10.62 14.48
C SER A 171 -13.79 -11.65 13.90
N GLN A 172 -12.80 -11.22 13.10
CA GLN A 172 -11.85 -12.11 12.46
C GLN A 172 -10.64 -12.40 13.39
N SER A 173 -10.22 -13.65 13.46
CA SER A 173 -9.05 -14.07 14.24
C SER A 173 -7.72 -13.44 13.74
N ILE A 174 -7.71 -12.97 12.47
CA ILE A 174 -6.55 -12.32 11.85
C ILE A 174 -6.55 -10.79 12.04
N PHE A 175 -7.50 -10.24 12.81
CA PHE A 175 -7.53 -8.80 13.09
C PHE A 175 -6.28 -8.35 13.84
N ASN A 176 -5.58 -7.38 13.30
CA ASN A 176 -4.34 -6.88 13.90
C ASN A 176 -4.61 -5.67 14.78
N HIS A 177 -4.05 -5.66 16.00
CA HIS A 177 -4.13 -4.56 16.97
C HIS A 177 -3.64 -3.21 16.44
N TYR A 178 -2.87 -3.18 15.33
CA TYR A 178 -2.54 -1.94 14.63
C TYR A 178 -3.78 -1.09 14.34
N TYR A 179 -4.89 -1.73 13.97
CA TYR A 179 -6.13 -1.04 13.62
C TYR A 179 -6.85 -0.43 14.81
N GLU A 180 -6.60 -0.89 16.03
CA GLU A 180 -7.18 -0.31 17.25
C GLU A 180 -6.79 1.16 17.44
N THR A 181 -5.58 1.52 16.99
CA THR A 181 -5.03 2.86 17.10
C THR A 181 -4.93 3.61 15.78
N ASN A 182 -4.86 2.89 14.66
CA ASN A 182 -4.65 3.44 13.33
C ASN A 182 -5.73 2.97 12.36
N LYS A 183 -6.56 3.88 11.87
CA LYS A 183 -7.69 3.54 10.97
C LYS A 183 -7.26 2.84 9.68
N ARG A 184 -6.09 3.16 9.15
CA ARG A 184 -5.60 2.66 7.85
C ARG A 184 -4.19 2.15 7.95
N CYS A 185 -3.94 0.99 7.36
CA CYS A 185 -2.61 0.47 7.16
C CYS A 185 -2.04 0.95 5.81
N GLY A 186 -0.75 1.27 5.81
CA GLY A 186 0.05 1.53 4.63
C GLY A 186 1.41 0.87 4.79
N CYS A 187 2.31 1.05 3.84
CA CYS A 187 3.69 0.61 4.02
C CYS A 187 4.41 1.42 5.11
N MET A 188 5.42 0.83 5.76
CA MET A 188 6.17 1.44 6.88
C MET A 188 6.73 2.82 6.56
N TYR A 189 7.24 3.02 5.34
CA TYR A 189 7.90 4.26 4.90
C TYR A 189 7.00 5.15 4.04
N CYS A 190 5.68 5.10 4.26
CA CYS A 190 4.74 5.85 3.46
C CYS A 190 4.80 7.36 3.76
N PRO A 191 5.08 8.22 2.77
CA PRO A 191 5.12 9.66 2.99
C PRO A 191 3.74 10.27 3.29
N MET A 192 2.67 9.49 3.12
CA MET A 192 1.30 9.86 3.44
C MET A 192 0.86 9.43 4.85
N SER A 193 1.73 8.73 5.58
CA SER A 193 1.44 8.26 6.94
C SER A 193 1.19 9.41 7.91
N SER A 194 0.31 9.17 8.89
CA SER A 194 0.11 10.05 10.03
C SER A 194 1.28 9.93 11.02
N TYR A 195 1.42 10.92 11.88
CA TYR A 195 2.40 10.83 12.97
C TYR A 195 2.11 9.66 13.94
N LEU A 196 0.86 9.25 14.07
CA LEU A 196 0.48 8.10 14.88
C LEU A 196 1.01 6.79 14.28
N ASN A 197 0.97 6.65 12.95
CA ASN A 197 1.56 5.50 12.25
C ASN A 197 3.09 5.46 12.46
N PHE A 198 3.77 6.61 12.43
CA PHE A 198 5.20 6.67 12.72
C PHE A 198 5.52 6.39 14.19
N ALA A 199 4.63 6.76 15.13
CA ALA A 199 4.77 6.39 16.53
C ALA A 199 4.62 4.88 16.73
N TYR A 200 3.67 4.26 16.03
CA TYR A 200 3.52 2.80 16.00
C TYR A 200 4.79 2.13 15.42
N LEU A 201 5.31 2.62 14.30
CA LEU A 201 6.54 2.13 13.70
C LEU A 201 7.71 2.25 14.69
N TYR A 202 7.84 3.38 15.37
CA TYR A 202 8.89 3.59 16.40
C TYR A 202 8.76 2.61 17.57
N LYS A 203 7.54 2.38 18.07
CA LYS A 203 7.29 1.52 19.22
C LYS A 203 7.52 0.05 18.93
N TYR A 204 6.99 -0.45 17.82
CA TYR A 204 6.94 -1.88 17.53
C TYR A 204 8.00 -2.35 16.53
N TYR A 205 8.57 -1.43 15.74
CA TYR A 205 9.60 -1.72 14.73
C TYR A 205 10.72 -0.66 14.77
N PRO A 206 11.44 -0.53 15.90
CA PRO A 206 12.40 0.57 16.12
C PRO A 206 13.52 0.60 15.09
N ASN A 207 14.02 -0.56 14.62
CA ASN A 207 15.06 -0.63 13.61
C ASN A 207 14.57 -0.07 12.26
N ASN A 208 13.33 -0.37 11.87
CA ASN A 208 12.73 0.16 10.66
C ASN A 208 12.49 1.67 10.76
N PHE A 209 12.07 2.14 11.94
CA PHE A 209 11.94 3.58 12.18
C PHE A 209 13.29 4.29 12.07
N GLN A 210 14.34 3.75 12.70
CA GLN A 210 15.68 4.32 12.62
C GLN A 210 16.20 4.35 11.18
N PHE A 211 16.07 3.25 10.44
CA PHE A 211 16.40 3.19 9.01
C PHE A 211 15.65 4.27 8.20
N MET A 212 14.36 4.44 8.44
CA MET A 212 13.55 5.47 7.79
C MET A 212 14.09 6.87 8.04
N ILE A 213 14.39 7.21 9.30
CA ILE A 213 14.93 8.51 9.70
C ILE A 213 16.30 8.77 9.06
N GLU A 214 17.18 7.77 9.04
CA GLU A 214 18.50 7.88 8.40
C GLU A 214 18.38 8.15 6.90
N LYS A 215 17.49 7.45 6.19
CA LYS A 215 17.25 7.67 4.76
C LYS A 215 16.59 9.02 4.47
N MET A 216 15.75 9.52 5.36
CA MET A 216 15.24 10.89 5.28
C MET A 216 16.36 11.93 5.42
N ARG A 217 17.22 11.82 6.45
CA ARG A 217 18.39 12.70 6.66
C ARG A 217 19.36 12.68 5.49
N GLU A 218 19.65 11.49 4.97
CA GLU A 218 20.51 11.34 3.79
C GLU A 218 19.91 12.07 2.58
N THR A 219 18.61 11.94 2.37
CA THR A 219 17.90 12.65 1.29
C THR A 219 17.93 14.16 1.48
N GLU A 220 17.70 14.64 2.69
CA GLU A 220 17.72 16.07 2.99
C GLU A 220 19.10 16.65 2.67
N ARG A 221 20.19 16.02 3.13
CA ARG A 221 21.57 16.45 2.89
C ARG A 221 21.90 16.56 1.39
N PHE A 222 21.64 15.52 0.59
CA PHE A 222 22.00 15.63 -0.82
C PHE A 222 21.06 16.56 -1.61
N ARG A 223 19.81 16.73 -1.17
CA ARG A 223 18.90 17.72 -1.78
C ARG A 223 19.28 19.15 -1.44
N GLU A 224 19.72 19.40 -0.22
CA GLU A 224 20.27 20.70 0.17
C GLU A 224 21.48 21.07 -0.66
N ASN A 225 22.41 20.13 -0.87
CA ASN A 225 23.55 20.32 -1.77
C ASN A 225 23.12 20.62 -3.21
N ASP A 226 22.15 19.86 -3.74
CA ASP A 226 21.64 20.05 -5.11
C ASP A 226 20.93 21.41 -5.31
N LEU A 227 20.25 21.90 -4.29
CA LEU A 227 19.38 23.07 -4.33
C LEU A 227 20.08 24.35 -3.86
N GLY A 228 21.21 24.26 -3.14
CA GLY A 228 21.88 25.37 -2.46
C GLY A 228 21.02 26.02 -1.37
N ARG A 229 20.06 25.29 -0.81
CA ARG A 229 19.14 25.76 0.24
C ARG A 229 18.58 24.62 1.05
N PRO A 230 18.15 24.87 2.32
CA PRO A 230 17.53 23.87 3.18
C PRO A 230 16.33 23.15 2.53
N PHE A 231 16.23 21.84 2.76
CA PHE A 231 15.20 20.96 2.24
C PHE A 231 14.64 20.06 3.34
N SER A 232 13.35 19.72 3.25
CA SER A 232 12.72 18.70 4.08
C SER A 232 11.97 17.69 3.23
N VAL A 233 12.07 16.42 3.61
CA VAL A 233 11.33 15.31 2.99
C VAL A 233 9.84 15.35 3.34
N ILE A 234 9.51 15.80 4.55
CA ILE A 234 8.15 15.72 5.12
C ILE A 234 7.31 16.99 4.93
N SER A 235 7.95 18.15 4.72
CA SER A 235 7.28 19.45 4.67
C SER A 235 7.87 20.35 3.59
N SER A 236 7.11 21.36 3.16
CA SER A 236 7.62 22.46 2.37
C SER A 236 8.44 23.46 3.22
N ASN A 237 8.28 23.42 4.55
CA ASN A 237 9.07 24.21 5.48
C ASN A 237 10.23 23.36 6.00
N PRO A 238 11.51 23.71 5.72
CA PRO A 238 12.69 22.93 6.12
C PRO A 238 12.83 22.73 7.62
N LYS A 239 12.22 23.59 8.44
CA LYS A 239 12.20 23.45 9.90
C LYS A 239 11.59 22.13 10.36
N TYR A 240 10.66 21.56 9.58
CA TYR A 240 10.01 20.28 9.87
C TYR A 240 10.69 19.16 9.07
N ASN A 241 11.96 18.90 9.37
CA ASN A 241 12.81 17.90 8.74
C ASN A 241 12.79 16.55 9.49
N ALA A 242 13.66 15.61 9.09
CA ALA A 242 13.77 14.29 9.72
C ALA A 242 14.07 14.35 11.23
N ASP A 243 14.93 15.26 11.68
CA ASP A 243 15.25 15.42 13.12
C ASP A 243 14.05 15.93 13.90
N TYR A 244 13.30 16.87 13.34
CA TYR A 244 12.04 17.31 13.92
C TYR A 244 11.04 16.16 14.03
N LEU A 245 10.88 15.35 12.96
CA LEU A 245 9.99 14.20 12.98
C LEU A 245 10.39 13.22 14.08
N GLU A 246 11.66 12.83 14.14
CA GLU A 246 12.15 11.91 15.16
C GLU A 246 11.85 12.42 16.56
N LYS A 247 12.14 13.70 16.82
CA LYS A 247 11.90 14.34 18.12
C LYS A 247 10.42 14.27 18.51
N ILE A 248 9.51 14.72 17.63
CA ILE A 248 8.08 14.78 17.99
C ILE A 248 7.45 13.40 18.11
N ILE A 249 7.94 12.40 17.37
CA ILE A 249 7.47 11.03 17.50
C ILE A 249 7.84 10.48 18.87
N LYS A 250 9.11 10.60 19.27
CA LYS A 250 9.61 10.09 20.55
C LYS A 250 9.00 10.78 21.77
N THR A 251 8.67 12.05 21.69
CA THR A 251 8.16 12.83 22.83
C THR A 251 6.63 12.88 22.88
N LYS A 252 5.98 13.36 21.83
CA LYS A 252 4.55 13.68 21.83
C LYS A 252 3.67 12.52 21.34
N TRP A 253 4.06 11.90 20.20
CA TRP A 253 3.17 10.97 19.53
C TRP A 253 3.25 9.56 20.11
N LEU A 254 4.37 9.18 20.69
CA LEU A 254 4.49 7.95 21.48
C LEU A 254 3.56 7.98 22.69
N GLN A 255 3.51 9.11 23.39
CA GLN A 255 2.59 9.28 24.52
C GLN A 255 1.13 9.14 24.05
N LYS A 256 0.76 9.82 22.96
CA LYS A 256 -0.61 9.72 22.40
C LYS A 256 -0.97 8.30 21.95
N LEU A 257 0.00 7.56 21.41
CA LEU A 257 -0.21 6.16 21.05
C LEU A 257 -0.50 5.32 22.29
N ASN A 258 0.32 5.45 23.33
CA ASN A 258 0.14 4.73 24.59
C ASN A 258 -1.20 5.05 25.28
N GLU A 259 -1.65 6.30 25.21
CA GLU A 259 -2.97 6.72 25.72
C GLU A 259 -4.12 6.05 24.96
N LYS A 260 -4.02 5.98 23.63
CA LYS A 260 -5.02 5.30 22.79
C LYS A 260 -5.09 3.80 23.06
N GLU A 261 -3.95 3.13 23.17
CA GLU A 261 -3.89 1.70 23.46
C GLU A 261 -4.50 1.37 24.82
N LYS A 262 -4.25 2.19 25.83
CA LYS A 262 -4.92 2.04 27.14
C LYS A 262 -6.42 2.21 27.06
N ALA A 263 -6.91 3.14 26.24
CA ALA A 263 -8.35 3.37 26.07
C ALA A 263 -9.08 2.24 25.34
N VAL A 264 -8.38 1.41 24.58
CA VAL A 264 -8.96 0.24 23.90
C VAL A 264 -9.01 -0.98 24.83
N GLN A 265 -8.15 -1.02 25.85
CA GLN A 265 -8.10 -2.13 26.83
C GLN A 265 -9.11 -2.00 27.97
N LEU A 266 -9.78 -0.85 28.11
CA LEU A 266 -10.87 -0.54 29.06
C LEU A 266 -12.25 -0.76 28.42
#